data_21d658dcca1e22998eaee909bb212d69
#
_entry.id   21d658dcca1e22998eaee909bb212d69
#
_cell.length_a   1.000
_cell.length_b   1.000
_cell.length_c   1.000
_cell.angle_alpha   90.00
_cell.angle_beta   90.00
_cell.angle_gamma   90.00
#
_symmetry.space_group_name_H-M   'P 1'
#
loop_
_entity.id
_entity.type
_entity.pdbx_description
1 polymer ?
#
loop_
_entity_poly.entity_id
_entity_poly.type
_entity_poly.pdbx_seq_one_letter_code
_entity_poly.pdbx_strand_id
1 'polypeptide(L)'
;KRRKRNNSAVGFLLGSGGDDICISGYTPLDHNPEIVTACRKISELVGMLTIHIMENTESGDKRIVNELSAKLDINPNAVMTRKTFIEAIVMNMLLYGKGNAFALVNTVAGDNGSRYIGSIVPIPAYKAIINPSVDGYSYTVNINGINYDPDEVLHFRYGVDKTYLWKGSGVNVLLTDLAANLKQASKTERAFFSSKWKPSMVVKVDALTEEFASPEGRKKLLNSYVESSEAGDPWLIPAEQFQVEQIKPLSLADLALADNVKLDT
;
A
#
# COMPACT_ATOMS: atom_id res chain seq x y z
N LYS A 1 -15.34 43.33 2.95
CA LYS A 1 -13.94 43.28 2.45
C LYS A 1 -13.35 41.94 2.93
N ARG A 2 -13.29 40.93 2.05
CA ARG A 2 -12.61 39.66 2.32
C ARG A 2 -11.11 39.91 2.46
N ARG A 3 -10.55 39.65 3.64
CA ARG A 3 -9.09 39.63 3.86
C ARG A 3 -8.50 38.48 3.01
N LYS A 4 -7.62 38.80 2.05
CA LYS A 4 -6.74 37.81 1.44
C LYS A 4 -5.84 37.22 2.53
N ARG A 5 -6.07 35.97 2.91
CA ARG A 5 -5.13 35.24 3.76
C ARG A 5 -3.92 34.87 2.88
N ASN A 6 -2.74 35.28 3.29
CA ASN A 6 -1.50 34.76 2.74
C ASN A 6 -1.41 33.28 3.12
N ASN A 7 -1.53 32.42 2.12
CA ASN A 7 -1.28 30.99 2.30
C ASN A 7 0.19 30.78 2.59
N SER A 8 0.54 30.39 3.81
CA SER A 8 1.83 29.77 4.05
C SER A 8 1.84 28.40 3.36
N ALA A 9 2.86 28.18 2.55
CA ALA A 9 2.94 27.10 1.57
C ALA A 9 3.33 25.74 2.17
N VAL A 10 2.64 25.28 3.19
CA VAL A 10 2.82 23.90 3.69
C VAL A 10 1.53 23.13 3.39
N GLY A 11 1.51 22.48 2.25
CA GLY A 11 0.44 21.56 1.88
C GLY A 11 0.88 20.12 2.04
N PHE A 12 -0.04 19.24 2.46
CA PHE A 12 0.17 17.79 2.48
C PHE A 12 -0.59 17.17 1.33
N LEU A 13 0.13 16.62 0.35
CA LEU A 13 -0.44 15.80 -0.71
C LEU A 13 -0.95 14.48 -0.11
N LEU A 14 -2.21 14.18 -0.32
CA LEU A 14 -2.80 12.87 -0.07
C LEU A 14 -2.63 12.05 -1.35
N GLY A 15 -1.76 11.08 -1.35
CA GLY A 15 -1.52 10.21 -2.50
C GLY A 15 -0.03 10.02 -2.81
N SER A 16 0.29 9.10 -3.70
CA SER A 16 1.64 8.61 -3.95
C SER A 16 2.60 9.59 -4.67
N GLY A 17 2.27 10.87 -4.77
CA GLY A 17 3.02 11.82 -5.59
C GLY A 17 3.95 12.80 -4.88
N GLY A 18 4.14 12.73 -3.56
CA GLY A 18 4.76 13.85 -2.86
C GLY A 18 5.99 13.62 -2.00
N ASP A 19 6.23 12.43 -1.52
CA ASP A 19 7.36 12.13 -0.65
C ASP A 19 8.04 10.80 -1.01
N ASP A 20 8.33 10.62 -2.29
CA ASP A 20 9.38 9.68 -2.68
C ASP A 20 10.75 10.28 -2.33
N ILE A 21 11.06 10.33 -1.05
CA ILE A 21 12.45 10.12 -0.64
C ILE A 21 12.68 8.68 -1.08
N CYS A 22 13.32 8.52 -2.24
CA CYS A 22 13.69 7.23 -2.79
C CYS A 22 14.66 6.54 -1.83
N ILE A 23 14.14 5.94 -0.79
CA ILE A 23 14.88 4.94 -0.02
C ILE A 23 15.04 3.78 -1.00
N SER A 24 16.27 3.51 -1.38
CA SER A 24 16.60 2.42 -2.30
C SER A 24 15.95 1.13 -1.83
N GLY A 25 14.94 0.66 -2.58
CA GLY A 25 14.15 -0.52 -2.22
C GLY A 25 12.72 -0.27 -1.73
N TYR A 26 12.32 0.97 -1.48
CA TYR A 26 10.93 1.30 -1.12
C TYR A 26 9.97 0.97 -2.27
N THR A 27 8.92 0.26 -1.96
CA THR A 27 7.78 0.06 -2.86
C THR A 27 6.57 0.69 -2.19
N PRO A 28 5.86 1.59 -2.86
CA PRO A 28 4.60 2.11 -2.35
C PRO A 28 3.67 0.97 -1.94
N LEU A 29 2.93 1.15 -0.85
CA LEU A 29 2.06 0.10 -0.30
C LEU A 29 0.98 -0.34 -1.28
N ASP A 30 0.54 0.55 -2.16
CA ASP A 30 -0.42 0.30 -3.23
C ASP A 30 0.12 -0.61 -4.35
N HIS A 31 1.44 -0.85 -4.40
CA HIS A 31 2.06 -1.80 -5.32
C HIS A 31 2.35 -3.17 -4.69
N ASN A 32 2.07 -3.34 -3.39
CA ASN A 32 2.20 -4.63 -2.73
C ASN A 32 0.86 -5.38 -2.82
N PRO A 33 0.77 -6.50 -3.56
CA PRO A 33 -0.50 -7.21 -3.78
C PRO A 33 -1.11 -7.76 -2.50
N GLU A 34 -0.32 -8.14 -1.51
CA GLU A 34 -0.80 -8.67 -0.22
C GLU A 34 -1.48 -7.56 0.57
N ILE A 35 -0.86 -6.39 0.68
CA ILE A 35 -1.43 -5.22 1.36
C ILE A 35 -2.69 -4.73 0.65
N VAL A 36 -2.64 -4.62 -0.68
CA VAL A 36 -3.82 -4.21 -1.47
C VAL A 36 -4.99 -5.18 -1.28
N THR A 37 -4.70 -6.49 -1.25
CA THR A 37 -5.73 -7.52 -1.03
C THR A 37 -6.34 -7.42 0.37
N ALA A 38 -5.52 -7.22 1.40
CA ALA A 38 -5.99 -7.03 2.78
C ALA A 38 -6.85 -5.77 2.91
N CYS A 39 -6.38 -4.62 2.39
CA CYS A 39 -7.13 -3.37 2.39
C CYS A 39 -8.45 -3.48 1.61
N ARG A 40 -8.45 -4.19 0.47
CA ARG A 40 -9.67 -4.46 -0.29
C ARG A 40 -10.65 -5.29 0.52
N LYS A 41 -10.17 -6.34 1.21
CA LYS A 41 -11.03 -7.17 2.06
C LYS A 41 -11.66 -6.39 3.20
N ILE A 42 -10.88 -5.53 3.86
CA ILE A 42 -11.39 -4.63 4.89
C ILE A 42 -12.45 -3.69 4.32
N SER A 43 -12.18 -3.06 3.16
CA SER A 43 -13.12 -2.14 2.52
C SER A 43 -14.43 -2.80 2.10
N GLU A 44 -14.37 -4.05 1.60
CA GLU A 44 -15.56 -4.85 1.29
C GLU A 44 -16.41 -5.11 2.54
N LEU A 45 -15.77 -5.54 3.64
CA LEU A 45 -16.48 -5.82 4.90
C LEU A 45 -17.13 -4.56 5.48
N VAL A 46 -16.42 -3.43 5.49
CA VAL A 46 -16.98 -2.14 5.95
C VAL A 46 -18.09 -1.66 5.00
N GLY A 47 -17.94 -1.85 3.69
CA GLY A 47 -18.93 -1.51 2.68
C GLY A 47 -20.26 -2.29 2.80
N MET A 48 -20.24 -3.44 3.46
CA MET A 48 -21.45 -4.23 3.74
C MET A 48 -22.29 -3.64 4.88
N LEU A 49 -21.71 -2.79 5.74
CA LEU A 49 -22.42 -2.20 6.86
C LEU A 49 -23.49 -1.22 6.36
N THR A 50 -24.66 -1.24 7.01
CA THR A 50 -25.73 -0.29 6.75
C THR A 50 -25.54 0.98 7.57
N ILE A 51 -25.91 2.13 7.00
CA ILE A 51 -25.85 3.42 7.68
C ILE A 51 -27.28 3.88 7.96
N HIS A 52 -27.60 4.07 9.23
CA HIS A 52 -28.92 4.56 9.65
C HIS A 52 -28.79 5.91 10.32
N ILE A 53 -29.72 6.81 9.99
CA ILE A 53 -29.90 8.05 10.76
C ILE A 53 -30.83 7.72 11.90
N MET A 54 -30.40 8.03 13.12
CA MET A 54 -31.16 7.82 14.34
C MET A 54 -31.47 9.16 15.00
N GLU A 55 -32.65 9.27 15.55
CA GLU A 55 -33.06 10.39 16.41
C GLU A 55 -33.16 9.87 17.85
N ASN A 56 -32.49 10.56 18.76
CA ASN A 56 -32.56 10.24 20.18
C ASN A 56 -33.83 10.87 20.74
N THR A 57 -34.74 10.05 21.21
CA THR A 57 -36.01 10.48 21.83
C THR A 57 -36.07 10.00 23.27
N GLU A 58 -36.97 10.60 24.10
CA GLU A 58 -37.17 10.17 25.49
C GLU A 58 -37.54 8.68 25.63
N SER A 59 -38.10 8.11 24.58
CA SER A 59 -38.50 6.69 24.52
C SER A 59 -37.43 5.75 23.92
N GLY A 60 -36.26 6.30 23.60
CA GLY A 60 -35.14 5.57 22.95
C GLY A 60 -34.85 6.06 21.54
N ASP A 61 -33.88 5.41 20.89
CA ASP A 61 -33.44 5.78 19.55
C ASP A 61 -34.45 5.33 18.48
N LYS A 62 -34.87 6.27 17.67
CA LYS A 62 -35.80 6.04 16.56
C LYS A 62 -35.09 6.23 15.22
N ARG A 63 -35.25 5.25 14.32
CA ARG A 63 -34.70 5.37 12.96
C ARG A 63 -35.52 6.40 12.15
N ILE A 64 -34.83 7.37 11.56
CA ILE A 64 -35.39 8.34 10.64
C ILE A 64 -35.22 7.84 9.20
N VAL A 65 -36.32 7.90 8.44
CA VAL A 65 -36.35 7.60 7.02
C VAL A 65 -36.70 8.86 6.26
N ASN A 66 -35.72 9.50 5.66
CA ASN A 66 -35.89 10.73 4.87
C ASN A 66 -34.95 10.71 3.65
N GLU A 67 -34.91 11.78 2.87
CA GLU A 67 -34.03 11.88 1.70
C GLU A 67 -32.55 11.75 2.05
N LEU A 68 -32.10 12.30 3.18
CA LEU A 68 -30.75 12.18 3.65
C LEU A 68 -30.40 10.73 4.00
N SER A 69 -31.32 10.00 4.66
CA SER A 69 -31.11 8.59 4.97
C SER A 69 -31.00 7.74 3.70
N ALA A 70 -31.76 8.07 2.66
CA ALA A 70 -31.68 7.40 1.36
C ALA A 70 -30.30 7.68 0.67
N LYS A 71 -29.77 8.90 0.78
CA LYS A 71 -28.44 9.25 0.26
C LYS A 71 -27.33 8.51 0.98
N LEU A 72 -27.43 8.33 2.29
CA LEU A 72 -26.42 7.64 3.07
C LEU A 72 -26.51 6.12 2.95
N ASP A 73 -27.71 5.56 2.93
CA ASP A 73 -27.92 4.11 3.00
C ASP A 73 -28.11 3.41 1.65
N ILE A 74 -28.47 4.13 0.59
CA ILE A 74 -28.76 3.54 -0.72
C ILE A 74 -27.82 4.07 -1.80
N ASN A 75 -27.98 5.34 -2.20
CA ASN A 75 -27.27 5.96 -3.32
C ASN A 75 -26.73 7.34 -2.94
N PRO A 76 -25.46 7.45 -2.53
CA PRO A 76 -24.81 8.74 -2.23
C PRO A 76 -24.79 9.69 -3.42
N ASN A 77 -24.71 9.16 -4.63
CA ASN A 77 -24.72 9.91 -5.88
C ASN A 77 -25.27 9.03 -7.03
N ALA A 78 -25.37 9.60 -8.22
CA ALA A 78 -25.98 8.94 -9.37
C ALA A 78 -25.17 7.74 -9.92
N VAL A 79 -23.86 7.67 -9.61
CA VAL A 79 -22.94 6.67 -10.21
C VAL A 79 -22.44 5.65 -9.20
N MET A 80 -22.75 5.81 -7.92
CA MET A 80 -22.22 4.93 -6.85
C MET A 80 -23.35 4.49 -5.92
N THR A 81 -23.30 3.22 -5.54
CA THR A 81 -24.09 2.70 -4.42
C THR A 81 -23.41 3.04 -3.09
N ARG A 82 -24.13 2.91 -1.97
CA ARG A 82 -23.53 3.01 -0.63
C ARG A 82 -22.27 2.15 -0.49
N LYS A 83 -22.35 0.89 -0.91
CA LYS A 83 -21.25 -0.06 -0.80
C LYS A 83 -20.00 0.46 -1.52
N THR A 84 -20.10 0.81 -2.79
CA THR A 84 -18.98 1.30 -3.59
C THR A 84 -18.44 2.64 -3.10
N PHE A 85 -19.29 3.50 -2.55
CA PHE A 85 -18.88 4.76 -1.92
C PHE A 85 -18.01 4.49 -0.68
N ILE A 86 -18.47 3.61 0.24
CA ILE A 86 -17.75 3.28 1.46
C ILE A 86 -16.44 2.56 1.12
N GLU A 87 -16.45 1.64 0.18
CA GLU A 87 -15.23 0.99 -0.30
C GLU A 87 -14.19 2.00 -0.80
N ALA A 88 -14.61 2.98 -1.59
CA ALA A 88 -13.73 4.05 -2.07
C ALA A 88 -13.16 4.90 -0.93
N ILE A 89 -13.98 5.27 0.06
CA ILE A 89 -13.54 6.02 1.24
C ILE A 89 -12.52 5.21 2.06
N VAL A 90 -12.81 3.94 2.36
CA VAL A 90 -11.93 3.08 3.16
C VAL A 90 -10.62 2.81 2.43
N MET A 91 -10.65 2.52 1.14
CA MET A 91 -9.43 2.34 0.33
C MET A 91 -8.59 3.63 0.31
N ASN A 92 -9.22 4.80 0.16
CA ASN A 92 -8.51 6.07 0.25
C ASN A 92 -7.86 6.25 1.63
N MET A 93 -8.57 5.97 2.73
CA MET A 93 -7.99 6.07 4.08
C MET A 93 -6.81 5.12 4.28
N LEU A 94 -6.93 3.87 3.84
CA LEU A 94 -5.93 2.85 4.15
C LEU A 94 -4.70 2.95 3.26
N LEU A 95 -4.87 3.12 1.94
CA LEU A 95 -3.77 3.05 0.99
C LEU A 95 -3.31 4.43 0.49
N TYR A 96 -4.24 5.23 -0.02
CA TYR A 96 -3.86 6.39 -0.84
C TYR A 96 -3.78 7.68 -0.05
N GLY A 97 -4.57 7.85 0.99
CA GLY A 97 -4.74 9.11 1.71
C GLY A 97 -4.00 9.21 3.04
N LYS A 98 -3.09 8.27 3.33
CA LYS A 98 -2.31 8.27 4.59
C LYS A 98 -3.19 8.49 5.82
N GLY A 99 -4.29 7.73 5.93
CA GLY A 99 -5.24 7.82 7.02
C GLY A 99 -6.35 8.87 6.83
N ASN A 100 -6.43 9.52 5.69
CA ASN A 100 -7.43 10.56 5.43
C ASN A 100 -8.18 10.26 4.13
N ALA A 101 -9.49 10.50 4.13
CA ALA A 101 -10.30 10.47 2.92
C ALA A 101 -11.33 11.60 2.99
N PHE A 102 -11.71 12.12 1.84
CA PHE A 102 -12.65 13.22 1.74
C PHE A 102 -13.81 12.89 0.81
N ALA A 103 -14.99 13.43 1.16
CA ALA A 103 -16.11 13.47 0.24
C ALA A 103 -16.71 14.88 0.21
N LEU A 104 -17.03 15.34 -0.99
CA LEU A 104 -17.67 16.62 -1.20
C LEU A 104 -19.18 16.46 -1.12
N VAL A 105 -19.82 17.34 -0.38
CA VAL A 105 -21.29 17.40 -0.26
C VAL A 105 -21.81 18.47 -1.19
N ASN A 106 -22.49 18.06 -2.26
CA ASN A 106 -23.16 18.99 -3.15
C ASN A 106 -24.57 19.25 -2.67
N THR A 107 -24.91 20.50 -2.47
CA THR A 107 -26.24 20.93 -2.07
C THR A 107 -27.03 21.50 -3.23
N VAL A 108 -28.34 21.25 -3.25
CA VAL A 108 -29.28 21.80 -4.23
C VAL A 108 -30.22 22.75 -3.50
N ALA A 109 -30.49 23.91 -4.08
CA ALA A 109 -31.47 24.83 -3.55
C ALA A 109 -32.89 24.32 -3.84
N GLY A 110 -33.75 24.26 -2.83
CA GLY A 110 -35.18 23.98 -2.99
C GLY A 110 -35.98 25.25 -3.23
N ASP A 111 -37.23 25.08 -3.67
CA ASP A 111 -38.15 26.17 -4.04
C ASP A 111 -38.42 27.16 -2.90
N ASN A 112 -38.24 26.72 -1.65
CA ASN A 112 -38.51 27.54 -0.45
C ASN A 112 -37.23 28.14 0.16
N GLY A 113 -36.10 28.19 -0.58
CA GLY A 113 -34.80 28.66 -0.06
C GLY A 113 -34.10 27.67 0.88
N SER A 114 -34.65 26.50 1.13
CA SER A 114 -34.04 25.41 1.86
C SER A 114 -32.95 24.76 0.99
N ARG A 115 -31.87 24.23 1.64
CA ARG A 115 -30.83 23.48 0.96
C ARG A 115 -30.95 21.99 1.25
N TYR A 116 -30.92 21.19 0.21
CA TYR A 116 -30.99 19.74 0.30
C TYR A 116 -29.67 19.15 -0.16
N ILE A 117 -29.26 18.02 0.42
CA ILE A 117 -28.08 17.27 -0.04
C ILE A 117 -28.43 16.56 -1.35
N GLY A 118 -27.90 17.08 -2.45
CA GLY A 118 -28.09 16.53 -3.79
C GLY A 118 -27.25 15.27 -4.03
N SER A 119 -25.97 15.33 -3.66
CA SER A 119 -25.05 14.19 -3.80
C SER A 119 -23.87 14.28 -2.85
N ILE A 120 -23.29 13.11 -2.54
CA ILE A 120 -22.06 12.97 -1.76
C ILE A 120 -21.07 12.24 -2.67
N VAL A 121 -19.95 12.89 -2.99
CA VAL A 121 -18.98 12.39 -3.97
C VAL A 121 -17.61 12.16 -3.29
N PRO A 122 -17.06 10.94 -3.30
CA PRO A 122 -15.75 10.69 -2.73
C PRO A 122 -14.68 11.33 -3.60
N ILE A 123 -13.70 11.95 -2.97
CA ILE A 123 -12.59 12.63 -3.65
C ILE A 123 -11.38 11.70 -3.68
N PRO A 124 -10.81 11.41 -4.85
CA PRO A 124 -9.58 10.68 -4.95
C PRO A 124 -8.45 11.35 -4.16
N ALA A 125 -7.66 10.56 -3.42
CA ALA A 125 -6.63 11.10 -2.53
C ALA A 125 -5.65 12.05 -3.23
N TYR A 126 -5.27 11.76 -4.48
CA TYR A 126 -4.36 12.59 -5.27
C TYR A 126 -4.92 13.97 -5.66
N LYS A 127 -6.23 14.18 -5.53
CA LYS A 127 -6.91 15.46 -5.83
C LYS A 127 -7.12 16.33 -4.60
N ALA A 128 -6.87 15.82 -3.41
CA ALA A 128 -7.08 16.53 -2.16
C ALA A 128 -5.73 16.89 -1.53
N ILE A 129 -5.55 18.17 -1.22
CA ILE A 129 -4.38 18.68 -0.51
C ILE A 129 -4.85 19.33 0.78
N ILE A 130 -4.36 18.83 1.91
CA ILE A 130 -4.66 19.41 3.21
C ILE A 130 -3.67 20.53 3.48
N ASN A 131 -4.18 21.73 3.75
CA ASN A 131 -3.40 22.90 4.13
C ASN A 131 -3.70 23.24 5.58
N PRO A 132 -2.78 23.00 6.54
CA PRO A 132 -2.95 23.37 7.93
C PRO A 132 -3.10 24.90 8.07
N SER A 133 -3.89 25.33 9.03
CA SER A 133 -3.90 26.73 9.46
C SER A 133 -2.57 27.10 10.15
N VAL A 134 -2.26 28.38 10.19
CA VAL A 134 -1.01 28.88 10.80
C VAL A 134 -0.92 28.52 12.29
N ASP A 135 -2.04 28.45 12.96
CA ASP A 135 -2.14 28.09 14.38
C ASP A 135 -2.11 26.58 14.63
N GLY A 136 -2.21 25.75 13.56
CA GLY A 136 -2.19 24.29 13.63
C GLY A 136 -3.49 23.64 14.12
N TYR A 137 -4.48 24.41 14.55
CA TYR A 137 -5.73 23.87 15.11
C TYR A 137 -6.81 23.59 14.08
N SER A 138 -6.66 24.12 12.86
CA SER A 138 -7.60 23.93 11.76
C SER A 138 -6.86 23.67 10.46
N TYR A 139 -7.61 23.46 9.40
CA TYR A 139 -7.06 23.20 8.06
C TYR A 139 -8.06 23.66 6.99
N THR A 140 -7.59 23.75 5.77
CA THR A 140 -8.44 23.82 4.57
C THR A 140 -8.06 22.67 3.65
N VAL A 141 -9.02 22.20 2.85
CA VAL A 141 -8.78 21.17 1.85
C VAL A 141 -8.85 21.81 0.47
N ASN A 142 -7.75 21.75 -0.27
CA ASN A 142 -7.74 22.16 -1.67
C ASN A 142 -8.14 20.97 -2.54
N ILE A 143 -9.21 21.11 -3.30
CA ILE A 143 -9.69 20.10 -4.23
C ILE A 143 -9.76 20.74 -5.61
N ASN A 144 -8.95 20.27 -6.55
CA ASN A 144 -8.88 20.80 -7.91
C ASN A 144 -8.67 22.34 -7.98
N GLY A 145 -7.87 22.89 -7.06
CA GLY A 145 -7.60 24.34 -7.02
C GLY A 145 -8.61 25.18 -6.21
N ILE A 146 -9.69 24.60 -5.72
CA ILE A 146 -10.67 25.25 -4.88
C ILE A 146 -10.42 24.87 -3.42
N ASN A 147 -10.35 25.86 -2.52
CA ASN A 147 -10.17 25.64 -1.10
C ASN A 147 -11.55 25.54 -0.43
N TYR A 148 -11.73 24.47 0.32
CA TYR A 148 -12.89 24.16 1.13
C TYR A 148 -12.53 24.24 2.61
N ASP A 149 -13.42 24.80 3.40
CA ASP A 149 -13.31 24.76 4.86
C ASP A 149 -13.74 23.37 5.39
N PRO A 150 -13.33 22.96 6.61
CA PRO A 150 -13.65 21.65 7.17
C PRO A 150 -15.14 21.34 7.23
N ASP A 151 -15.99 22.37 7.38
CA ASP A 151 -17.44 22.23 7.43
C ASP A 151 -18.11 22.02 6.06
N GLU A 152 -17.37 22.24 4.98
CA GLU A 152 -17.86 22.07 3.60
C GLU A 152 -17.56 20.68 3.02
N VAL A 153 -16.75 19.85 3.71
CA VAL A 153 -16.35 18.52 3.27
C VAL A 153 -16.53 17.48 4.37
N LEU A 154 -16.87 16.27 4.01
CA LEU A 154 -16.81 15.15 4.92
C LEU A 154 -15.37 14.66 4.98
N HIS A 155 -14.76 14.70 6.16
CA HIS A 155 -13.42 14.22 6.42
C HIS A 155 -13.46 12.92 7.23
N PHE A 156 -13.10 11.82 6.59
CA PHE A 156 -12.96 10.50 7.20
C PHE A 156 -11.51 10.29 7.62
N ARG A 157 -11.28 9.82 8.86
CA ARG A 157 -9.94 9.68 9.43
C ARG A 157 -9.74 8.29 10.02
N TYR A 158 -8.54 7.78 9.85
CA TYR A 158 -8.07 6.57 10.51
C TYR A 158 -6.77 6.85 11.27
N GLY A 159 -6.78 6.54 12.56
CA GLY A 159 -5.70 6.92 13.48
C GLY A 159 -5.71 8.42 13.78
N VAL A 160 -4.73 8.84 14.58
CA VAL A 160 -4.54 10.25 14.97
C VAL A 160 -3.09 10.62 14.73
N ASP A 161 -2.86 11.70 14.00
CA ASP A 161 -1.51 12.25 13.80
C ASP A 161 -1.03 12.92 15.10
N LYS A 162 0.22 12.69 15.47
CA LYS A 162 0.79 13.23 16.73
C LYS A 162 0.98 14.75 16.71
N THR A 163 1.09 15.34 15.54
CA THR A 163 1.32 16.79 15.37
C THR A 163 0.01 17.53 15.15
N TYR A 164 -0.85 16.98 14.29
CA TYR A 164 -2.14 17.56 13.93
C TYR A 164 -3.24 16.60 14.34
N LEU A 165 -3.84 16.80 15.51
CA LEU A 165 -4.85 15.89 16.08
C LEU A 165 -6.10 15.72 15.21
N TRP A 166 -6.39 16.67 14.33
CA TRP A 166 -7.47 16.62 13.37
C TRP A 166 -7.14 15.81 12.12
N LYS A 167 -5.89 15.37 11.93
CA LYS A 167 -5.42 14.60 10.78
C LYS A 167 -5.32 13.12 11.13
N GLY A 168 -5.65 12.25 10.17
CA GLY A 168 -5.41 10.82 10.30
C GLY A 168 -3.93 10.48 10.10
N SER A 169 -3.42 9.48 10.81
CA SER A 169 -2.05 8.97 10.66
C SER A 169 -1.95 7.80 9.69
N GLY A 170 -3.05 7.05 9.50
CA GLY A 170 -3.08 5.88 8.65
C GLY A 170 -2.25 4.70 9.17
N VAL A 171 -2.11 3.69 8.33
CA VAL A 171 -1.31 2.48 8.61
C VAL A 171 0.06 2.51 7.92
N ASN A 172 0.33 3.51 7.09
CA ASN A 172 1.50 3.55 6.23
C ASN A 172 2.81 3.43 6.99
N VAL A 173 2.95 4.13 8.12
CA VAL A 173 4.17 4.10 8.93
C VAL A 173 4.44 2.72 9.50
N LEU A 174 3.38 2.03 9.94
CA LEU A 174 3.48 0.68 10.53
C LEU A 174 3.78 -0.40 9.48
N LEU A 175 3.24 -0.22 8.27
CA LEU A 175 3.35 -1.22 7.21
C LEU A 175 4.58 -1.03 6.31
N THR A 176 5.24 0.12 6.35
CA THR A 176 6.37 0.42 5.45
C THR A 176 7.54 -0.55 5.65
N ASP A 177 7.97 -0.75 6.89
CA ASP A 177 9.08 -1.66 7.21
C ASP A 177 8.70 -3.11 6.91
N LEU A 178 7.46 -3.47 7.21
CA LEU A 178 6.94 -4.80 6.94
C LEU A 178 6.88 -5.09 5.44
N ALA A 179 6.37 -4.15 4.64
CA ALA A 179 6.34 -4.27 3.18
C ALA A 179 7.77 -4.36 2.59
N ALA A 180 8.74 -3.64 3.15
CA ALA A 180 10.14 -3.71 2.75
C ALA A 180 10.73 -5.10 3.03
N ASN A 181 10.46 -5.66 4.21
CA ASN A 181 10.91 -6.99 4.61
C ASN A 181 10.30 -8.08 3.71
N LEU A 182 8.99 -8.04 3.47
CA LEU A 182 8.30 -8.97 2.55
C LEU A 182 8.88 -8.91 1.14
N LYS A 183 9.14 -7.71 0.62
CA LYS A 183 9.77 -7.53 -0.69
C LYS A 183 11.18 -8.11 -0.74
N GLN A 184 11.97 -7.90 0.30
CA GLN A 184 13.32 -8.46 0.38
C GLN A 184 13.29 -9.99 0.46
N ALA A 185 12.40 -10.56 1.27
CA ALA A 185 12.18 -12.01 1.35
C ALA A 185 11.79 -12.59 -0.03
N SER A 186 10.82 -11.98 -0.71
CA SER A 186 10.38 -12.41 -2.05
C SER A 186 11.50 -12.28 -3.10
N LYS A 187 12.36 -11.26 -3.02
CA LYS A 187 13.52 -11.14 -3.90
C LYS A 187 14.54 -12.26 -3.65
N THR A 188 14.80 -12.57 -2.39
CA THR A 188 15.73 -13.64 -2.01
C THR A 188 15.21 -15.00 -2.48
N GLU A 189 13.92 -15.26 -2.28
CA GLU A 189 13.23 -16.45 -2.75
C GLU A 189 13.31 -16.58 -4.28
N ARG A 190 12.96 -15.51 -5.02
CA ARG A 190 13.09 -15.50 -6.49
C ARG A 190 14.53 -15.69 -6.96
N ALA A 191 15.49 -15.03 -6.33
CA ALA A 191 16.91 -15.20 -6.65
C ALA A 191 17.35 -16.65 -6.43
N PHE A 192 16.87 -17.29 -5.36
CA PHE A 192 17.13 -18.69 -5.09
C PHE A 192 16.53 -19.62 -6.17
N PHE A 193 15.30 -19.41 -6.57
CA PHE A 193 14.64 -20.23 -7.62
C PHE A 193 15.16 -19.93 -9.02
N SER A 194 15.56 -18.70 -9.31
CA SER A 194 16.06 -18.29 -10.63
C SER A 194 17.55 -18.54 -10.81
N SER A 195 18.30 -18.81 -9.72
CA SER A 195 19.70 -19.09 -9.84
C SER A 195 19.90 -20.46 -10.52
N LYS A 196 20.49 -20.43 -11.70
CA LYS A 196 20.91 -21.63 -12.43
C LYS A 196 21.98 -22.43 -11.67
N TRP A 197 22.55 -21.81 -10.66
CA TRP A 197 23.65 -22.37 -9.84
C TRP A 197 23.19 -22.51 -8.39
N LYS A 198 22.85 -23.72 -8.01
CA LYS A 198 22.78 -24.12 -6.62
C LYS A 198 24.11 -24.83 -6.36
N PRO A 199 25.06 -24.24 -5.64
CA PRO A 199 26.30 -24.95 -5.33
C PRO A 199 25.99 -26.09 -4.35
N SER A 200 25.57 -27.21 -4.89
CA SER A 200 25.41 -28.45 -4.14
C SER A 200 26.74 -29.20 -4.03
N MET A 201 27.74 -28.76 -4.79
CA MET A 201 29.04 -29.42 -4.84
C MET A 201 30.18 -28.42 -5.00
N VAL A 202 31.28 -28.64 -4.28
CA VAL A 202 32.55 -27.99 -4.53
C VAL A 202 33.47 -29.03 -5.18
N VAL A 203 33.92 -28.71 -6.37
CA VAL A 203 34.91 -29.54 -7.07
C VAL A 203 36.28 -28.99 -6.75
N LYS A 204 37.09 -29.76 -5.99
CA LYS A 204 38.49 -29.44 -5.73
C LYS A 204 39.34 -30.11 -6.82
N VAL A 205 40.17 -29.35 -7.49
CA VAL A 205 41.05 -29.82 -8.56
C VAL A 205 42.48 -29.79 -8.07
N ASP A 206 43.15 -30.93 -8.11
CA ASP A 206 44.48 -31.06 -7.56
C ASP A 206 45.59 -30.63 -8.56
N ALA A 207 45.24 -30.35 -9.82
CA ALA A 207 46.20 -29.97 -10.86
C ALA A 207 46.05 -28.49 -11.26
N LEU A 208 47.16 -27.76 -11.14
CA LEU A 208 47.37 -26.46 -11.77
C LEU A 208 47.48 -26.64 -13.30
N THR A 209 46.41 -26.81 -14.01
CA THR A 209 46.40 -26.66 -15.46
C THR A 209 46.42 -25.18 -15.82
N GLU A 210 47.11 -24.82 -16.94
CA GLU A 210 47.15 -23.40 -17.40
C GLU A 210 45.78 -22.76 -17.53
N GLU A 211 44.75 -23.55 -17.78
CA GLU A 211 43.36 -23.13 -17.86
C GLU A 211 42.78 -22.65 -16.50
N PHE A 212 43.25 -23.21 -15.36
CA PHE A 212 42.83 -22.76 -14.02
C PHE A 212 43.65 -21.56 -13.52
N ALA A 213 44.77 -21.26 -14.12
CA ALA A 213 45.63 -20.15 -13.70
C ALA A 213 45.06 -18.79 -14.04
N SER A 214 44.22 -18.70 -15.12
CA SER A 214 43.61 -17.44 -15.55
C SER A 214 42.12 -17.32 -15.14
N PRO A 215 41.63 -16.11 -14.82
CA PRO A 215 40.22 -15.90 -14.54
C PRO A 215 39.31 -16.24 -15.73
N GLU A 216 39.80 -16.03 -16.95
CA GLU A 216 39.07 -16.33 -18.20
C GLU A 216 38.97 -17.83 -18.43
N GLY A 217 40.04 -18.58 -18.20
CA GLY A 217 40.04 -20.05 -18.31
C GLY A 217 39.07 -20.68 -17.32
N ARG A 218 39.06 -20.23 -16.07
CA ARG A 218 38.11 -20.70 -15.06
C ARG A 218 36.68 -20.43 -15.47
N LYS A 219 36.39 -19.25 -16.06
CA LYS A 219 35.05 -18.88 -16.51
C LYS A 219 34.61 -19.72 -17.74
N LYS A 220 35.55 -20.01 -18.65
CA LYS A 220 35.29 -20.81 -19.84
C LYS A 220 34.98 -22.26 -19.47
N LEU A 221 35.74 -22.83 -18.53
CA LEU A 221 35.53 -24.19 -18.02
C LEU A 221 34.19 -24.27 -17.26
N LEU A 222 33.90 -23.29 -16.41
CA LEU A 222 32.61 -23.19 -15.70
C LEU A 222 31.46 -23.15 -16.67
N ASN A 223 31.50 -22.32 -17.70
CA ASN A 223 30.45 -22.19 -18.71
C ASN A 223 30.27 -23.50 -19.48
N SER A 224 31.31 -24.19 -19.87
CA SER A 224 31.18 -25.48 -20.59
C SER A 224 30.50 -26.56 -19.74
N TYR A 225 30.71 -26.55 -18.42
CA TYR A 225 30.02 -27.47 -17.50
C TYR A 225 28.54 -27.04 -17.29
N VAL A 226 28.28 -25.75 -17.19
CA VAL A 226 26.89 -25.24 -17.04
C VAL A 226 26.06 -25.45 -18.31
N GLU A 227 26.67 -25.35 -19.49
CA GLU A 227 26.00 -25.56 -20.78
C GLU A 227 25.75 -27.05 -21.10
N SER A 228 26.54 -27.95 -20.51
CA SER A 228 26.42 -29.40 -20.74
C SER A 228 25.52 -30.14 -19.75
N SER A 229 25.05 -29.46 -18.68
CA SER A 229 24.21 -30.08 -17.65
C SER A 229 22.83 -29.42 -17.52
N GLU A 230 21.78 -30.21 -17.69
CA GLU A 230 20.44 -29.83 -17.29
C GLU A 230 20.22 -30.06 -15.79
N ALA A 231 19.23 -29.39 -15.21
CA ALA A 231 18.96 -29.49 -13.78
C ALA A 231 18.55 -30.93 -13.40
N GLY A 232 19.45 -31.66 -12.76
CA GLY A 232 19.24 -33.05 -12.32
C GLY A 232 20.19 -34.08 -12.93
N ASP A 233 20.97 -33.71 -13.95
CA ASP A 233 21.90 -34.64 -14.58
C ASP A 233 23.14 -34.89 -13.72
N PRO A 234 23.61 -36.15 -13.61
CA PRO A 234 24.82 -36.49 -12.90
C PRO A 234 26.06 -35.98 -13.66
N TRP A 235 26.95 -35.32 -12.96
CA TRP A 235 28.20 -34.85 -13.53
C TRP A 235 29.20 -36.01 -13.67
N LEU A 236 29.71 -36.25 -14.87
CA LEU A 236 30.78 -37.17 -15.14
C LEU A 236 32.13 -36.47 -14.98
N ILE A 237 32.85 -36.82 -13.96
CA ILE A 237 34.15 -36.20 -13.62
C ILE A 237 35.25 -37.29 -13.62
N PRO A 238 36.44 -37.04 -14.22
CA PRO A 238 37.56 -37.97 -14.12
C PRO A 238 37.98 -38.17 -12.67
N ALA A 239 37.90 -39.39 -12.17
CA ALA A 239 38.05 -39.74 -10.76
C ALA A 239 39.46 -39.46 -10.18
N GLU A 240 40.46 -39.31 -11.03
CA GLU A 240 41.88 -39.13 -10.62
C GLU A 240 42.27 -37.65 -10.41
N GLN A 241 41.44 -36.70 -10.86
CA GLN A 241 41.78 -35.27 -10.85
C GLN A 241 40.87 -34.41 -10.00
N PHE A 242 39.76 -34.92 -9.51
CA PHE A 242 38.74 -34.11 -8.84
C PHE A 242 38.25 -34.77 -7.55
N GLN A 243 38.26 -34.01 -6.44
CA GLN A 243 37.57 -34.37 -5.21
C GLN A 243 36.27 -33.57 -5.13
N VAL A 244 35.16 -34.29 -5.02
CA VAL A 244 33.81 -33.66 -4.89
C VAL A 244 33.42 -33.66 -3.42
N GLU A 245 33.29 -32.50 -2.85
CA GLU A 245 32.67 -32.30 -1.53
C GLU A 245 31.21 -31.86 -1.71
N GLN A 246 30.32 -32.63 -1.13
CA GLN A 246 28.92 -32.26 -1.08
C GLN A 246 28.70 -31.15 -0.06
N ILE A 247 28.34 -29.96 -0.53
CA ILE A 247 27.83 -28.91 0.34
C ILE A 247 26.35 -29.23 0.60
N LYS A 248 25.96 -29.36 1.87
CA LYS A 248 24.54 -29.45 2.20
C LYS A 248 23.84 -28.22 1.61
N PRO A 249 22.96 -28.39 0.60
CA PRO A 249 22.21 -27.25 0.09
C PRO A 249 21.38 -26.69 1.25
N LEU A 250 21.31 -25.36 1.34
CA LEU A 250 20.29 -24.69 2.17
C LEU A 250 18.94 -25.33 1.85
N SER A 251 18.34 -25.99 2.83
CA SER A 251 17.04 -26.62 2.63
C SER A 251 15.97 -25.52 2.47
N LEU A 252 14.87 -25.87 1.78
CA LEU A 252 13.69 -25.01 1.75
C LEU A 252 13.19 -24.68 3.16
N ALA A 253 13.47 -25.54 4.16
CA ALA A 253 13.18 -25.29 5.57
C ALA A 253 14.05 -24.18 6.17
N ASP A 254 15.29 -24.01 5.69
CA ASP A 254 16.15 -22.88 6.13
C ASP A 254 15.70 -21.56 5.47
N LEU A 255 14.99 -21.64 4.36
CA LEU A 255 14.30 -20.51 3.71
C LEU A 255 12.90 -20.23 4.29
N ALA A 256 12.39 -21.07 5.18
CA ALA A 256 11.15 -20.83 5.93
C ALA A 256 11.19 -19.55 6.81
N LEU A 257 12.34 -18.85 6.84
CA LEU A 257 12.41 -17.46 7.30
C LEU A 257 11.38 -16.57 6.56
N ALA A 258 11.13 -16.82 5.28
CA ALA A 258 10.12 -16.08 4.51
C ALA A 258 8.69 -16.41 4.96
N ASP A 259 8.42 -17.66 5.31
CA ASP A 259 7.12 -18.08 5.84
C ASP A 259 6.94 -17.62 7.29
N ASN A 260 7.98 -17.60 8.11
CA ASN A 260 7.93 -17.02 9.44
C ASN A 260 7.71 -15.50 9.41
N VAL A 261 8.33 -14.78 8.48
CA VAL A 261 8.06 -13.35 8.27
C VAL A 261 6.62 -13.12 7.80
N LYS A 262 6.02 -14.04 7.05
CA LYS A 262 4.60 -13.98 6.65
C LYS A 262 3.64 -14.34 7.79
N LEU A 263 4.06 -15.15 8.76
CA LEU A 263 3.24 -15.55 9.91
C LEU A 263 3.29 -14.54 11.05
N ASP A 264 4.37 -13.77 11.17
CA ASP A 264 4.51 -12.68 12.15
C ASP A 264 3.86 -11.36 11.68
N THR A 265 3.20 -11.40 10.51
CA THR A 265 2.48 -10.27 9.90
C THR A 265 0.99 -10.49 9.95
#